data_15cd13f805785692a7b4320a548af1f5
#
_entry.id   15cd13f805785692a7b4320a548af1f5
#
_cell.length_a   1.000
_cell.length_b   1.000
_cell.length_c   1.000
_cell.angle_alpha   90.00
_cell.angle_beta   90.00
_cell.angle_gamma   90.00
#
_symmetry.space_group_name_H-M   'P 1'
#
loop_
_entity.id
_entity.type
_entity.pdbx_description
1 polymer ?
#
loop_
_entity_poly.entity_id
_entity_poly.type
_entity_poly.pdbx_seq_one_letter_code
_entity_poly.pdbx_strand_id
1 'polypeptide(L)'
;MTLRTWLLLAARLAAGFVAACADPIVPLGPGNQKTVTNQPGLFRFQAKDLNNVIDDTSFTWVTADSQARILHHSLITHGEMDLHVLDANGVEVYSHEVSVVYETDTLTNKGAPGSWTVRFEIKAATGKIDVTLETP
;
A
#
# COMPACT_ATOMS: atom_id res chain seq x y z
N MET A 1 69.09 35.59 18.06
CA MET A 1 68.23 34.40 18.41
C MET A 1 66.77 34.82 18.27
N THR A 2 66.14 34.39 17.19
CA THR A 2 64.73 34.73 16.90
C THR A 2 63.91 33.45 16.95
N LEU A 3 63.07 33.34 17.95
CA LEU A 3 62.06 32.31 18.08
C LEU A 3 60.93 32.59 17.08
N ARG A 4 60.74 31.75 16.07
CA ARG A 4 59.60 31.78 15.20
C ARG A 4 58.51 30.87 15.76
N THR A 5 57.50 31.50 16.34
CA THR A 5 56.27 30.81 16.77
C THR A 5 55.43 30.46 15.56
N TRP A 6 55.26 29.17 15.30
CA TRP A 6 54.34 28.65 14.31
C TRP A 6 52.95 28.53 14.94
N LEU A 7 52.04 29.41 14.53
CA LEU A 7 50.60 29.25 14.83
C LEU A 7 50.01 28.25 13.84
N LEU A 8 49.73 27.04 14.35
CA LEU A 8 48.92 26.05 13.61
C LEU A 8 47.46 26.40 13.80
N LEU A 9 46.85 26.96 12.75
CA LEU A 9 45.41 27.14 12.63
C LEU A 9 44.78 25.78 12.34
N ALA A 10 44.20 25.15 13.36
CA ALA A 10 43.38 23.94 13.18
C ALA A 10 41.98 24.37 12.70
N ALA A 11 41.76 24.32 11.42
CA ALA A 11 40.40 24.43 10.87
C ALA A 11 39.61 23.19 11.18
N ARG A 12 38.71 23.24 12.16
CA ARG A 12 37.71 22.18 12.43
C ARG A 12 36.63 22.30 11.37
N LEU A 13 36.65 21.39 10.38
CA LEU A 13 35.49 21.13 9.52
C LEU A 13 34.43 20.47 10.39
N ALA A 14 33.43 21.22 10.80
CA ALA A 14 32.20 20.67 11.33
C ALA A 14 31.40 20.09 10.15
N ALA A 15 31.57 18.80 9.88
CA ALA A 15 30.68 18.07 8.99
C ALA A 15 29.30 17.99 9.68
N GLY A 16 28.40 18.89 9.30
CA GLY A 16 27.00 18.81 9.70
C GLY A 16 26.36 17.58 9.04
N PHE A 17 26.20 16.53 9.81
CA PHE A 17 25.30 15.44 9.42
C PHE A 17 23.87 15.99 9.47
N VAL A 18 23.34 16.34 8.31
CA VAL A 18 21.89 16.50 8.15
C VAL A 18 21.32 15.09 8.18
N ALA A 19 20.90 14.65 9.37
CA ALA A 19 20.07 13.47 9.49
C ALA A 19 18.75 13.79 8.76
N ALA A 20 18.58 13.30 7.54
CA ALA A 20 17.29 13.32 6.90
C ALA A 20 16.37 12.47 7.80
N CYS A 21 15.46 13.12 8.51
CA CYS A 21 14.38 12.42 9.22
C CYS A 21 13.46 11.83 8.15
N ALA A 22 13.71 10.58 7.75
CA ALA A 22 12.73 9.83 7.01
C ALA A 22 11.54 9.56 7.94
N ASP A 23 10.33 9.77 7.44
CA ASP A 23 9.13 9.42 8.21
C ASP A 23 9.17 7.94 8.60
N PRO A 24 8.80 7.60 9.84
CA PRO A 24 8.85 6.22 10.29
C PRO A 24 7.88 5.35 9.48
N ILE A 25 8.32 4.13 9.16
CA ILE A 25 7.46 3.11 8.57
C ILE A 25 6.51 2.60 9.65
N VAL A 26 5.21 2.56 9.35
CA VAL A 26 4.16 2.13 10.27
C VAL A 26 3.27 1.07 9.65
N PRO A 27 2.72 0.13 10.44
CA PRO A 27 1.71 -0.81 9.95
C PRO A 27 0.36 -0.10 9.73
N LEU A 28 -0.50 -0.72 8.93
CA LEU A 28 -1.87 -0.25 8.71
C LEU A 28 -2.66 -0.30 10.02
N GLY A 29 -3.23 0.83 10.41
CA GLY A 29 -3.92 0.96 11.69
C GLY A 29 -5.08 1.96 11.68
N PRO A 30 -5.64 2.24 12.87
CA PRO A 30 -6.78 3.17 13.01
C PRO A 30 -6.51 4.57 12.47
N GLY A 31 -5.28 5.05 12.59
CA GLY A 31 -4.86 6.37 12.08
C GLY A 31 -4.98 6.53 10.57
N ASN A 32 -5.04 5.42 9.83
CA ASN A 32 -5.18 5.44 8.38
C ASN A 32 -6.65 5.51 7.91
N GLN A 33 -7.59 5.74 8.82
CA GLN A 33 -9.03 5.76 8.53
C GLN A 33 -9.48 4.52 7.73
N LYS A 34 -9.03 3.35 8.19
CA LYS A 34 -9.34 2.08 7.57
C LYS A 34 -10.80 1.70 7.81
N THR A 35 -11.51 1.34 6.75
CA THR A 35 -12.85 0.75 6.80
C THR A 35 -12.91 -0.49 5.91
N VAL A 36 -13.60 -1.52 6.39
CA VAL A 36 -13.81 -2.77 5.65
C VAL A 36 -15.28 -3.11 5.69
N THR A 37 -15.90 -3.28 4.52
CA THR A 37 -17.20 -3.91 4.35
C THR A 37 -16.97 -5.27 3.74
N ASN A 38 -17.45 -6.33 4.38
CA ASN A 38 -17.27 -7.69 3.90
C ASN A 38 -18.58 -8.47 4.09
N GLN A 39 -19.34 -8.59 3.02
CA GLN A 39 -20.62 -9.26 2.96
C GLN A 39 -20.63 -10.19 1.73
N PRO A 40 -21.46 -11.25 1.72
CA PRO A 40 -21.65 -12.03 0.52
C PRO A 40 -22.02 -11.14 -0.67
N GLY A 41 -21.26 -11.24 -1.75
CA GLY A 41 -21.47 -10.43 -2.96
C GLY A 41 -21.00 -8.98 -2.91
N LEU A 42 -20.47 -8.49 -1.77
CA LEU A 42 -19.91 -7.14 -1.66
C LEU A 42 -18.72 -7.10 -0.70
N PHE A 43 -17.57 -6.76 -1.22
CA PHE A 43 -16.38 -6.44 -0.43
C PHE A 43 -15.93 -5.02 -0.73
N ARG A 44 -15.59 -4.24 0.29
CA ARG A 44 -14.95 -2.93 0.11
C ARG A 44 -13.87 -2.70 1.16
N PHE A 45 -12.72 -2.27 0.71
CA PHE A 45 -11.62 -1.84 1.54
C PHE A 45 -11.27 -0.38 1.23
N GLN A 46 -11.21 0.44 2.27
CA GLN A 46 -10.76 1.83 2.18
C GLN A 46 -9.71 2.11 3.25
N ALA A 47 -8.66 2.84 2.85
CA ALA A 47 -7.71 3.49 3.75
C ALA A 47 -7.43 4.88 3.18
N LYS A 48 -7.83 5.93 3.90
CA LYS A 48 -7.88 7.30 3.35
C LYS A 48 -6.65 8.14 3.68
N ASP A 49 -5.86 7.71 4.65
CA ASP A 49 -4.73 8.48 5.17
C ASP A 49 -3.54 7.57 5.42
N LEU A 50 -2.92 7.13 4.33
CA LEU A 50 -1.68 6.38 4.39
C LEU A 50 -0.50 7.34 4.46
N ASN A 51 0.41 7.11 5.40
CA ASN A 51 1.68 7.80 5.50
C ASN A 51 2.79 6.80 5.80
N ASN A 52 3.56 6.46 4.78
CA ASN A 52 4.67 5.51 4.86
C ASN A 52 4.29 4.16 5.49
N VAL A 53 3.17 3.60 5.06
CA VAL A 53 2.60 2.35 5.60
C VAL A 53 3.23 1.14 4.93
N ILE A 54 3.67 0.16 5.74
CA ILE A 54 4.00 -1.21 5.29
C ILE A 54 3.03 -2.17 5.96
N ASP A 55 2.31 -2.94 5.14
CA ASP A 55 1.43 -4.00 5.61
C ASP A 55 1.20 -5.05 4.51
N ASP A 56 0.88 -6.25 4.93
CA ASP A 56 0.41 -7.34 4.08
C ASP A 56 -0.84 -7.91 4.73
N THR A 57 -1.99 -7.52 4.22
CA THR A 57 -3.28 -7.87 4.80
C THR A 57 -4.16 -8.59 3.79
N SER A 58 -4.84 -9.63 4.25
CA SER A 58 -5.73 -10.46 3.45
C SER A 58 -7.09 -10.59 4.09
N PHE A 59 -8.10 -10.67 3.24
CA PHE A 59 -9.50 -10.87 3.63
C PHE A 59 -10.07 -12.05 2.87
N THR A 60 -10.93 -12.83 3.54
CA THR A 60 -11.75 -13.83 2.88
C THR A 60 -13.09 -13.21 2.51
N TRP A 61 -13.44 -13.27 1.24
CA TRP A 61 -14.71 -12.77 0.71
C TRP A 61 -15.49 -13.90 0.03
N VAL A 62 -16.76 -14.04 0.35
CA VAL A 62 -17.60 -15.11 -0.20
C VAL A 62 -18.42 -14.60 -1.37
N THR A 63 -18.32 -15.26 -2.51
CA THR A 63 -19.12 -14.99 -3.70
C THR A 63 -19.65 -16.28 -4.32
N ALA A 64 -20.90 -16.26 -4.80
CA ALA A 64 -21.49 -17.37 -5.55
C ALA A 64 -21.21 -17.28 -7.06
N ASP A 65 -20.59 -16.16 -7.51
CA ASP A 65 -20.30 -15.89 -8.90
C ASP A 65 -18.89 -16.34 -9.29
N SER A 66 -18.72 -16.63 -10.59
CA SER A 66 -17.39 -16.96 -11.13
C SER A 66 -16.55 -15.74 -11.49
N GLN A 67 -17.11 -14.55 -11.42
CA GLN A 67 -16.42 -13.27 -11.66
C GLN A 67 -16.88 -12.24 -10.64
N ALA A 68 -16.01 -11.26 -10.37
CA ALA A 68 -16.36 -10.07 -9.63
C ALA A 68 -16.14 -8.83 -10.51
N ARG A 69 -16.97 -7.82 -10.32
CA ARG A 69 -16.72 -6.48 -10.80
C ARG A 69 -15.80 -5.78 -9.81
N ILE A 70 -14.71 -5.20 -10.30
CA ILE A 70 -13.75 -4.45 -9.50
C ILE A 70 -13.90 -2.97 -9.82
N LEU A 71 -14.21 -2.21 -8.79
CA LEU A 71 -14.12 -0.75 -8.78
C LEU A 71 -12.91 -0.37 -7.93
N HIS A 72 -11.87 0.17 -8.55
CA HIS A 72 -10.61 0.49 -7.90
C HIS A 72 -10.25 1.96 -8.13
N HIS A 73 -10.25 2.75 -7.06
CA HIS A 73 -9.91 4.17 -7.06
C HIS A 73 -8.83 4.44 -6.02
N SER A 74 -7.57 4.36 -6.41
CA SER A 74 -6.45 4.55 -5.50
C SER A 74 -5.52 5.65 -5.98
N LEU A 75 -4.94 6.38 -5.02
CA LEU A 75 -3.92 7.38 -5.25
C LEU A 75 -2.74 7.09 -4.33
N ILE A 76 -1.64 6.62 -4.88
CA ILE A 76 -0.40 6.39 -4.16
C ILE A 76 0.63 7.41 -4.64
N THR A 77 1.08 8.27 -3.74
CA THR A 77 2.00 9.35 -4.06
C THR A 77 3.46 8.98 -3.79
N HIS A 78 3.69 8.04 -2.87
CA HIS A 78 5.00 7.44 -2.56
C HIS A 78 4.81 5.96 -2.23
N GLY A 79 5.82 5.15 -2.51
CA GLY A 79 5.73 3.70 -2.37
C GLY A 79 4.80 3.07 -3.40
N GLU A 80 4.30 1.90 -3.08
CA GLU A 80 3.40 1.15 -3.97
C GLU A 80 2.42 0.29 -3.16
N MET A 81 1.36 -0.15 -3.81
CA MET A 81 0.42 -1.12 -3.26
C MET A 81 0.05 -2.12 -4.34
N ASP A 82 0.16 -3.41 -4.02
CA ASP A 82 -0.30 -4.49 -4.88
C ASP A 82 -1.63 -5.04 -4.38
N LEU A 83 -2.59 -5.13 -5.29
CA LEU A 83 -3.85 -5.83 -5.06
C LEU A 83 -3.80 -7.18 -5.76
N HIS A 84 -4.08 -8.25 -5.02
CA HIS A 84 -4.25 -9.60 -5.53
C HIS A 84 -5.63 -10.13 -5.16
N VAL A 85 -6.33 -10.72 -6.12
CA VAL A 85 -7.60 -11.41 -5.89
C VAL A 85 -7.44 -12.85 -6.37
N LEU A 86 -7.64 -13.79 -5.46
CA LEU A 86 -7.54 -15.22 -5.73
C LEU A 86 -8.94 -15.86 -5.56
N ASP A 87 -9.26 -16.79 -6.45
CA ASP A 87 -10.52 -17.53 -6.38
C ASP A 87 -10.54 -18.57 -5.23
N ALA A 88 -11.61 -19.33 -5.13
CA ALA A 88 -11.77 -20.36 -4.09
C ALA A 88 -10.73 -21.48 -4.16
N ASN A 89 -10.06 -21.68 -5.29
CA ASN A 89 -8.98 -22.64 -5.49
C ASN A 89 -7.59 -22.02 -5.33
N GLY A 90 -7.49 -20.74 -4.97
CA GLY A 90 -6.22 -20.02 -4.85
C GLY A 90 -5.61 -19.60 -6.18
N VAL A 91 -6.38 -19.59 -7.26
CA VAL A 91 -5.95 -19.10 -8.57
C VAL A 91 -6.14 -17.59 -8.64
N GLU A 92 -5.10 -16.86 -9.05
CA GLU A 92 -5.19 -15.41 -9.21
C GLU A 92 -6.10 -15.05 -10.39
N VAL A 93 -7.16 -14.33 -10.11
CA VAL A 93 -8.15 -13.87 -11.08
C VAL A 93 -8.04 -12.38 -11.39
N TYR A 94 -7.31 -11.64 -10.57
CA TYR A 94 -6.98 -10.24 -10.78
C TYR A 94 -5.74 -9.85 -9.96
N SER A 95 -4.86 -9.05 -10.56
CA SER A 95 -3.80 -8.37 -9.83
C SER A 95 -3.49 -7.02 -10.46
N HIS A 96 -3.10 -6.06 -9.64
CA HIS A 96 -2.64 -4.75 -10.11
C HIS A 96 -1.73 -4.08 -9.09
N GLU A 97 -0.60 -3.54 -9.56
CA GLU A 97 0.30 -2.69 -8.81
C GLU A 97 -0.08 -1.22 -9.01
N VAL A 98 -0.21 -0.50 -7.91
CA VAL A 98 -0.52 0.93 -7.91
C VAL A 98 0.66 1.71 -7.33
N SER A 99 1.25 2.56 -8.14
CA SER A 99 2.33 3.49 -7.75
C SER A 99 2.03 4.96 -8.11
N VAL A 100 0.83 5.21 -8.61
CA VAL A 100 0.32 6.53 -9.03
C VAL A 100 -1.20 6.57 -8.81
N VAL A 101 -1.90 7.45 -9.49
CA VAL A 101 -3.37 7.41 -9.59
C VAL A 101 -3.77 6.20 -10.41
N TYR A 102 -4.70 5.42 -9.89
CA TYR A 102 -5.30 4.30 -10.61
C TYR A 102 -6.81 4.27 -10.42
N GLU A 103 -7.52 4.24 -11.53
CA GLU A 103 -8.97 4.11 -11.58
C GLU A 103 -9.34 3.04 -12.60
N THR A 104 -10.16 2.09 -12.19
CA THR A 104 -10.72 1.08 -13.10
C THR A 104 -12.11 0.63 -12.66
N ASP A 105 -12.87 0.20 -13.62
CA ASP A 105 -14.14 -0.51 -13.50
C ASP A 105 -14.07 -1.68 -14.46
N THR A 106 -13.80 -2.88 -13.97
CA THR A 106 -13.56 -4.05 -14.81
C THR A 106 -14.06 -5.33 -14.14
N LEU A 107 -14.09 -6.40 -14.90
CA LEU A 107 -14.33 -7.74 -14.37
C LEU A 107 -13.02 -8.47 -14.14
N THR A 108 -13.00 -9.30 -13.10
CA THR A 108 -11.92 -10.28 -12.92
C THR A 108 -11.93 -11.30 -14.05
N ASN A 109 -10.86 -12.07 -14.20
CA ASN A 109 -10.92 -13.33 -14.90
C ASN A 109 -11.94 -14.27 -14.22
N LYS A 110 -12.42 -15.27 -14.94
CA LYS A 110 -13.28 -16.30 -14.37
C LYS A 110 -12.50 -17.16 -13.40
N GLY A 111 -13.09 -17.40 -12.23
CA GLY A 111 -12.55 -18.25 -11.19
C GLY A 111 -13.62 -19.16 -10.57
N ALA A 112 -13.20 -20.03 -9.65
CA ALA A 112 -14.11 -20.90 -8.93
C ALA A 112 -14.90 -20.10 -7.88
N PRO A 113 -16.24 -20.16 -7.86
CA PRO A 113 -17.06 -19.58 -6.80
C PRO A 113 -16.71 -20.12 -5.41
N GLY A 114 -16.97 -19.35 -4.38
CA GLY A 114 -16.76 -19.76 -2.98
C GLY A 114 -16.03 -18.69 -2.19
N SER A 115 -15.10 -19.11 -1.34
CA SER A 115 -14.28 -18.21 -0.52
C SER A 115 -13.07 -17.71 -1.31
N TRP A 116 -13.15 -16.48 -1.75
CA TRP A 116 -12.04 -15.78 -2.43
C TRP A 116 -11.12 -15.10 -1.42
N THR A 117 -9.87 -14.87 -1.82
CA THR A 117 -8.91 -14.09 -1.03
C THR A 117 -8.67 -12.75 -1.71
N VAL A 118 -8.84 -11.66 -0.95
CA VAL A 118 -8.48 -10.30 -1.38
C VAL A 118 -7.28 -9.87 -0.54
N ARG A 119 -6.12 -9.68 -1.17
CA ARG A 119 -4.86 -9.38 -0.50
C ARG A 119 -4.30 -8.04 -0.95
N PHE A 120 -3.88 -7.24 0.01
CA PHE A 120 -3.20 -5.97 -0.19
C PHE A 120 -1.78 -6.06 0.36
N GLU A 121 -0.80 -5.93 -0.51
CA GLU A 121 0.60 -5.71 -0.13
C GLU A 121 0.90 -4.22 -0.22
N ILE A 122 1.13 -3.58 0.91
CA ILE A 122 1.38 -2.15 1.01
C ILE A 122 2.86 -1.95 1.32
N LYS A 123 3.58 -1.26 0.44
CA LYS A 123 5.05 -1.15 0.48
C LYS A 123 5.48 0.30 0.65
N ALA A 124 5.62 0.72 1.91
CA ALA A 124 5.96 2.11 2.28
C ALA A 124 5.07 3.14 1.56
N ALA A 125 3.77 2.86 1.50
CA ALA A 125 2.83 3.64 0.70
C ALA A 125 2.32 4.87 1.46
N THR A 126 2.22 5.97 0.72
CA THR A 126 1.58 7.22 1.14
C THR A 126 0.47 7.54 0.15
N GLY A 127 -0.72 7.86 0.64
CA GLY A 127 -1.87 8.17 -0.19
C GLY A 127 -3.17 7.55 0.31
N LYS A 128 -3.99 7.05 -0.60
CA LYS A 128 -5.29 6.43 -0.27
C LYS A 128 -5.58 5.22 -1.15
N ILE A 129 -6.30 4.28 -0.58
CA ILE A 129 -6.78 3.07 -1.24
C ILE A 129 -8.31 3.03 -1.14
N ASP A 130 -8.99 2.72 -2.23
CA ASP A 130 -10.43 2.43 -2.26
C ASP A 130 -10.66 1.35 -3.31
N VAL A 131 -11.00 0.16 -2.84
CA VAL A 131 -11.25 -1.02 -3.69
C VAL A 131 -12.59 -1.63 -3.29
N THR A 132 -13.44 -1.83 -4.29
CA THR A 132 -14.71 -2.56 -4.15
C THR A 132 -14.73 -3.73 -5.10
N LEU A 133 -15.11 -4.91 -4.58
CA LEU A 133 -15.48 -6.08 -5.35
C LEU A 133 -16.96 -6.33 -5.13
N GLU A 134 -17.69 -6.51 -6.22
CA GLU A 134 -19.13 -6.79 -6.17
C GLU A 134 -19.52 -7.85 -7.20
N THR A 135 -20.70 -8.44 -7.03
CA THR A 135 -21.28 -9.33 -8.04
C THR A 135 -21.54 -8.53 -9.31
N PRO A 136 -21.24 -9.07 -10.49
CA PRO A 136 -21.40 -8.39 -11.77
C PRO A 136 -22.83 -8.00 -12.07
#